data_23fde37a4feaf4196d85d0ca36de90d2
#
_entry.id   23fde37a4feaf4196d85d0ca36de90d2
#
_cell.length_a   1.000
_cell.length_b   1.000
_cell.length_c   1.000
_cell.angle_alpha   90.00
_cell.angle_beta   90.00
_cell.angle_gamma   90.00
#
_symmetry.space_group_name_H-M   'P 1'
#
loop_
_entity.id
_entity.type
_entity.pdbx_description
1 polymer ?
#
loop_
_entity_poly.entity_id
_entity_poly.type
_entity_poly.pdbx_seq_one_letter_code
_entity_poly.pdbx_strand_id
1 'polypeptide(L)'
;MGTDAVAPARMPRELKRAGFDVTLLAPRHSLAAHTAFADRIGHFPDGVTLYHWVQTLLGAMRAAAPALILPGDEVALRTLMRLVLEPPAGLLPQMREHIAIAVRRSLGDSATWIDSIDKSRLFEVALRAGVAVAEGGVADDEDAAVTIAQSLGYPVILRPSIGSGGQGTARCDSDAGVRAAVRGAQRTDAGIPGVAVRYVVQRFVEGRIVNRASVAWNGDEIAGITRGRLETHSGPFGPASVVEFVGAPAVRDAMRRLCRVLDLHGLVGGQFMLDPRTGSPMLIEMHRRMLPVTHSGGIVGVDLARALAAALAGRDWDGPADLPQGPGLRLALFPQEFYRDPGSAWLRTLPSDAPWDDPGLFATMLKLG
;
A
#
# COMPACT_ATOMS: atom_id res chain seq x y z
N MET A 1 0.60 -3.52 16.04
CA MET A 1 1.61 -3.56 14.96
C MET A 1 0.94 -3.15 13.67
N GLY A 2 1.48 -2.16 12.99
CA GLY A 2 0.97 -1.79 11.68
C GLY A 2 1.29 -2.91 10.67
N THR A 3 0.32 -3.23 9.79
CA THR A 3 0.51 -4.19 8.68
C THR A 3 1.66 -3.81 7.76
N ASP A 4 2.05 -2.55 7.75
CA ASP A 4 3.12 -1.98 6.92
C ASP A 4 4.51 -2.55 7.26
N ALA A 5 4.71 -3.00 8.50
CA ALA A 5 5.98 -3.61 8.91
C ALA A 5 6.24 -5.00 8.28
N VAL A 6 5.20 -5.71 7.82
CA VAL A 6 5.33 -7.06 7.25
C VAL A 6 5.83 -7.02 5.81
N ALA A 7 5.33 -6.12 4.96
CA ALA A 7 5.71 -6.04 3.56
C ALA A 7 7.23 -5.82 3.36
N PRO A 8 7.86 -4.80 3.98
CA PRO A 8 9.30 -4.58 3.82
C PRO A 8 10.16 -5.72 4.40
N ALA A 9 9.64 -6.51 5.34
CA ALA A 9 10.34 -7.66 5.88
C ALA A 9 10.30 -8.89 4.95
N ARG A 10 9.24 -9.04 4.15
CA ARG A 10 9.01 -10.21 3.28
C ARG A 10 9.55 -10.04 1.86
N MET A 11 9.53 -8.82 1.33
CA MET A 11 9.92 -8.56 -0.07
C MET A 11 11.39 -8.81 -0.38
N PRO A 12 12.38 -8.60 0.52
CA PRO A 12 13.78 -8.91 0.21
C PRO A 12 14.00 -10.31 -0.36
N ARG A 13 13.33 -11.32 0.20
CA ARG A 13 13.40 -12.71 -0.28
C ARG A 13 12.95 -12.84 -1.74
N GLU A 14 11.82 -12.26 -2.09
CA GLU A 14 11.26 -12.36 -3.44
C GLU A 14 12.12 -11.56 -4.45
N LEU A 15 12.61 -10.40 -4.04
CA LEU A 15 13.53 -9.59 -4.85
C LEU A 15 14.85 -10.34 -5.10
N LYS A 16 15.43 -10.99 -4.09
CA LYS A 16 16.64 -11.83 -4.27
C LYS A 16 16.40 -12.98 -5.25
N ARG A 17 15.27 -13.67 -5.14
CA ARG A 17 14.88 -14.75 -6.07
C ARG A 17 14.67 -14.25 -7.50
N ALA A 18 14.28 -13.00 -7.66
CA ALA A 18 14.16 -12.34 -8.96
C ALA A 18 15.48 -11.81 -9.52
N GLY A 19 16.60 -11.97 -8.79
CA GLY A 19 17.94 -11.58 -9.22
C GLY A 19 18.36 -10.15 -8.85
N PHE A 20 17.64 -9.49 -7.94
CA PHE A 20 18.05 -8.17 -7.43
C PHE A 20 19.14 -8.30 -6.36
N ASP A 21 20.07 -7.33 -6.35
CA ASP A 21 20.86 -7.01 -5.16
C ASP A 21 20.02 -6.09 -4.26
N VAL A 22 19.80 -6.52 -3.02
CA VAL A 22 18.88 -5.86 -2.09
C VAL A 22 19.66 -5.09 -1.03
N THR A 23 19.56 -3.76 -1.04
CA THR A 23 19.99 -2.92 0.07
C THR A 23 18.75 -2.45 0.84
N LEU A 24 18.66 -2.84 2.09
CA LEU A 24 17.54 -2.48 2.97
C LEU A 24 17.92 -1.30 3.86
N LEU A 25 17.05 -0.29 3.93
CA LEU A 25 17.16 0.82 4.89
C LEU A 25 16.00 0.74 5.88
N ALA A 26 16.30 0.52 7.15
CA ALA A 26 15.26 0.31 8.16
C ALA A 26 15.73 0.72 9.57
N PRO A 27 14.82 1.07 10.50
CA PRO A 27 15.14 1.17 11.91
C PRO A 27 15.66 -0.17 12.45
N ARG A 28 16.62 -0.14 13.40
CA ARG A 28 17.22 -1.36 13.96
C ARG A 28 16.21 -2.33 14.57
N HIS A 29 15.15 -1.80 15.16
CA HIS A 29 14.11 -2.58 15.83
C HIS A 29 12.97 -3.01 14.90
N SER A 30 13.03 -2.69 13.59
CA SER A 30 12.01 -3.09 12.64
C SER A 30 12.12 -4.57 12.26
N LEU A 31 10.99 -5.20 11.91
CA LEU A 31 10.98 -6.56 11.39
C LEU A 31 11.94 -6.76 10.21
N ALA A 32 11.96 -5.79 9.31
CA ALA A 32 12.77 -5.85 8.10
C ALA A 32 14.28 -5.96 8.40
N ALA A 33 14.75 -5.44 9.54
CA ALA A 33 16.15 -5.54 9.93
C ALA A 33 16.60 -6.98 10.28
N HIS A 34 15.68 -7.92 10.41
CA HIS A 34 15.96 -9.31 10.79
C HIS A 34 15.92 -10.30 9.63
N THR A 35 15.68 -9.85 8.40
CA THR A 35 15.71 -10.75 7.23
C THR A 35 17.12 -11.11 6.83
N ALA A 36 17.32 -12.38 6.48
CA ALA A 36 18.59 -12.89 5.93
C ALA A 36 18.75 -12.61 4.42
N PHE A 37 17.73 -12.06 3.75
CA PHE A 37 17.70 -11.88 2.30
C PHE A 37 18.12 -10.48 1.82
N ALA A 38 18.61 -9.62 2.70
CA ALA A 38 19.21 -8.36 2.28
C ALA A 38 20.74 -8.51 2.14
N ASP A 39 21.31 -8.07 1.02
CA ASP A 39 22.76 -8.07 0.80
C ASP A 39 23.46 -7.03 1.67
N ARG A 40 22.77 -5.94 1.94
CA ARG A 40 23.23 -4.86 2.82
C ARG A 40 22.07 -4.33 3.63
N ILE A 41 22.33 -4.00 4.89
CA ILE A 41 21.35 -3.33 5.78
C ILE A 41 21.96 -2.05 6.31
N GLY A 42 21.34 -0.93 5.96
CA GLY A 42 21.59 0.37 6.56
C GLY A 42 20.54 0.69 7.62
N HIS A 43 20.96 1.23 8.75
CA HIS A 43 20.02 1.54 9.82
C HIS A 43 19.82 3.04 9.98
N PHE A 44 18.56 3.44 10.14
CA PHE A 44 18.24 4.77 10.63
C PHE A 44 18.55 4.85 12.13
N PRO A 45 19.10 5.96 12.62
CA PRO A 45 19.28 6.18 14.06
C PRO A 45 17.93 6.36 14.75
N ASP A 46 17.90 6.16 16.06
CA ASP A 46 16.73 6.50 16.87
C ASP A 46 16.48 8.01 16.83
N GLY A 47 15.20 8.43 16.86
CA GLY A 47 14.83 9.83 16.71
C GLY A 47 15.07 10.37 15.29
N VAL A 48 14.72 9.59 14.28
CA VAL A 48 14.94 9.90 12.84
C VAL A 48 14.37 11.27 12.47
N THR A 49 15.23 12.16 11.98
CA THR A 49 14.87 13.43 11.33
C THR A 49 14.99 13.31 9.81
N LEU A 50 14.43 14.28 9.09
CA LEU A 50 14.60 14.35 7.63
C LEU A 50 16.09 14.40 7.23
N TYR A 51 16.94 15.03 8.03
CA TYR A 51 18.38 15.05 7.82
C TYR A 51 18.98 13.64 7.85
N HIS A 52 18.65 12.84 8.86
CA HIS A 52 19.11 11.45 8.96
C HIS A 52 18.63 10.60 7.77
N TRP A 53 17.38 10.80 7.32
CA TRP A 53 16.86 10.16 6.12
C TRP A 53 17.74 10.46 4.90
N VAL A 54 18.03 11.74 4.66
CA VAL A 54 18.85 12.18 3.53
C VAL A 54 20.24 11.56 3.61
N GLN A 55 20.91 11.63 4.77
CA GLN A 55 22.27 11.10 4.93
C GLN A 55 22.32 9.59 4.68
N THR A 56 21.38 8.84 5.28
CA THR A 56 21.31 7.38 5.14
C THR A 56 21.01 7.00 3.68
N LEU A 57 20.04 7.67 3.04
CA LEU A 57 19.69 7.43 1.65
C LEU A 57 20.86 7.72 0.69
N LEU A 58 21.51 8.88 0.83
CA LEU A 58 22.67 9.24 0.01
C LEU A 58 23.85 8.28 0.22
N GLY A 59 24.07 7.83 1.46
CA GLY A 59 25.07 6.80 1.76
C GLY A 59 24.80 5.49 1.01
N ALA A 60 23.57 5.01 1.05
CA ALA A 60 23.15 3.81 0.32
C ALA A 60 23.23 3.99 -1.20
N MET A 61 22.79 5.14 -1.72
CA MET A 61 22.87 5.45 -3.16
C MET A 61 24.32 5.45 -3.69
N ARG A 62 25.27 5.94 -2.89
CA ARG A 62 26.71 5.90 -3.25
C ARG A 62 27.27 4.48 -3.21
N ALA A 63 26.85 3.70 -2.20
CA ALA A 63 27.37 2.35 -1.99
C ALA A 63 26.81 1.31 -2.98
N ALA A 64 25.56 1.48 -3.43
CA ALA A 64 24.84 0.48 -4.21
C ALA A 64 24.39 0.95 -5.61
N ALA A 65 24.42 2.26 -5.91
CA ALA A 65 23.88 2.83 -7.16
C ALA A 65 22.51 2.19 -7.55
N PRO A 66 21.48 2.29 -6.70
CA PRO A 66 20.28 1.48 -6.84
C PRO A 66 19.54 1.81 -8.15
N ALA A 67 19.07 0.77 -8.83
CA ALA A 67 18.21 0.92 -10.00
C ALA A 67 16.81 1.42 -9.60
N LEU A 68 16.31 1.00 -8.43
CA LEU A 68 15.01 1.39 -7.88
C LEU A 68 15.08 1.64 -6.37
N ILE A 69 14.20 2.50 -5.87
CA ILE A 69 13.94 2.75 -4.45
C ILE A 69 12.49 2.34 -4.18
N LEU A 70 12.29 1.23 -3.49
CA LEU A 70 10.95 0.72 -3.18
C LEU A 70 10.52 1.13 -1.78
N PRO A 71 9.52 2.01 -1.61
CA PRO A 71 9.03 2.38 -0.29
C PRO A 71 8.34 1.18 0.37
N GLY A 72 8.77 0.85 1.60
CA GLY A 72 8.24 -0.27 2.37
C GLY A 72 6.93 0.07 3.10
N ASP A 73 6.76 1.33 3.44
CA ASP A 73 5.60 1.84 4.18
C ASP A 73 5.22 3.27 3.74
N GLU A 74 4.17 3.80 4.35
CA GLU A 74 3.64 5.12 4.03
C GLU A 74 4.57 6.26 4.46
N VAL A 75 5.33 6.08 5.54
CA VAL A 75 6.29 7.08 6.02
C VAL A 75 7.44 7.20 5.02
N ALA A 76 8.00 6.08 4.59
CA ALA A 76 9.05 6.04 3.57
C ALA A 76 8.58 6.67 2.26
N LEU A 77 7.35 6.32 1.78
CA LEU A 77 6.77 6.88 0.57
C LEU A 77 6.68 8.42 0.65
N ARG A 78 6.04 8.94 1.70
CA ARG A 78 5.85 10.40 1.85
C ARG A 78 7.18 11.13 2.03
N THR A 79 8.14 10.52 2.72
CA THR A 79 9.48 11.10 2.88
C THR A 79 10.19 11.20 1.53
N LEU A 80 10.14 10.16 0.69
CA LEU A 80 10.70 10.19 -0.66
C LEU A 80 10.03 11.25 -1.54
N MET A 81 8.70 11.33 -1.50
CA MET A 81 7.95 12.37 -2.21
C MET A 81 8.36 13.78 -1.75
N ARG A 82 8.45 14.00 -0.44
CA ARG A 82 8.87 15.28 0.14
C ARG A 82 10.27 15.69 -0.29
N LEU A 83 11.22 14.75 -0.33
CA LEU A 83 12.59 15.03 -0.77
C LEU A 83 12.68 15.54 -2.23
N VAL A 84 11.69 15.21 -3.06
CA VAL A 84 11.61 15.65 -4.45
C VAL A 84 10.79 16.92 -4.60
N LEU A 85 9.63 16.99 -3.93
CA LEU A 85 8.68 18.12 -4.08
C LEU A 85 9.18 19.36 -3.32
N GLU A 86 9.80 19.17 -2.15
CA GLU A 86 10.31 20.24 -1.30
C GLU A 86 11.65 19.80 -0.66
N PRO A 87 12.73 19.78 -1.45
CA PRO A 87 14.03 19.34 -0.96
C PRO A 87 14.56 20.27 0.13
N PRO A 88 15.19 19.72 1.21
CA PRO A 88 15.78 20.53 2.28
C PRO A 88 16.75 21.61 1.72
N ALA A 89 16.70 22.82 2.29
CA ALA A 89 17.46 23.96 1.82
C ALA A 89 18.99 23.72 1.79
N GLY A 90 19.52 22.92 2.72
CA GLY A 90 20.95 22.60 2.81
C GLY A 90 21.47 21.53 1.82
N LEU A 91 20.58 20.93 1.01
CA LEU A 91 21.00 19.96 0.01
C LEU A 91 21.62 20.66 -1.20
N LEU A 92 22.81 20.20 -1.62
CA LEU A 92 23.43 20.68 -2.87
C LEU A 92 22.56 20.34 -4.09
N PRO A 93 22.53 21.21 -5.12
CA PRO A 93 21.71 20.98 -6.33
C PRO A 93 21.91 19.61 -6.96
N GLN A 94 23.15 19.16 -7.09
CA GLN A 94 23.50 17.85 -7.65
C GLN A 94 22.92 16.68 -6.82
N MET A 95 22.89 16.80 -5.48
CA MET A 95 22.31 15.78 -4.61
C MET A 95 20.79 15.75 -4.75
N ARG A 96 20.13 16.92 -4.86
CA ARG A 96 18.68 17.01 -5.10
C ARG A 96 18.30 16.32 -6.40
N GLU A 97 19.02 16.62 -7.46
CA GLU A 97 18.77 16.04 -8.79
C GLU A 97 18.98 14.53 -8.78
N HIS A 98 20.06 14.05 -8.16
CA HIS A 98 20.34 12.62 -8.06
C HIS A 98 19.23 11.86 -7.32
N ILE A 99 18.75 12.39 -6.17
CA ILE A 99 17.60 11.83 -5.45
C ILE A 99 16.35 11.89 -6.32
N ALA A 100 16.07 13.02 -6.95
CA ALA A 100 14.86 13.21 -7.74
C ALA A 100 14.77 12.24 -8.92
N ILE A 101 15.88 12.00 -9.64
CA ILE A 101 15.96 11.03 -10.73
C ILE A 101 15.64 9.61 -10.22
N ALA A 102 16.29 9.18 -9.14
CA ALA A 102 16.10 7.85 -8.58
C ALA A 102 14.67 7.63 -8.06
N VAL A 103 14.09 8.64 -7.38
CA VAL A 103 12.73 8.55 -6.83
C VAL A 103 11.69 8.59 -7.96
N ARG A 104 11.81 9.48 -8.95
CA ARG A 104 10.88 9.51 -10.10
C ARG A 104 10.93 8.23 -10.92
N ARG A 105 12.12 7.67 -11.14
CA ARG A 105 12.24 6.36 -11.80
C ARG A 105 11.48 5.26 -11.06
N SER A 106 11.39 5.35 -9.74
CA SER A 106 10.78 4.34 -8.88
C SER A 106 9.28 4.53 -8.67
N LEU A 107 8.80 5.79 -8.71
CA LEU A 107 7.42 6.16 -8.38
C LEU A 107 6.62 6.73 -9.58
N GLY A 108 7.25 6.97 -10.72
CA GLY A 108 6.64 7.62 -11.88
C GLY A 108 6.60 9.15 -11.77
N ASP A 109 5.73 9.79 -12.58
CA ASP A 109 5.65 11.24 -12.67
C ASP A 109 5.19 11.88 -11.35
N SER A 110 5.99 12.82 -10.85
CA SER A 110 5.71 13.55 -9.61
C SER A 110 4.45 14.43 -9.67
N ALA A 111 3.96 14.79 -10.84
CA ALA A 111 2.72 15.54 -11.01
C ALA A 111 1.48 14.77 -10.54
N THR A 112 1.54 13.42 -10.55
CA THR A 112 0.42 12.56 -10.17
C THR A 112 0.52 12.00 -8.73
N TRP A 113 1.60 12.33 -8.00
CA TRP A 113 1.82 11.70 -6.69
C TRP A 113 0.76 12.06 -5.67
N ILE A 114 0.43 13.35 -5.54
CA ILE A 114 -0.59 13.81 -4.58
C ILE A 114 -1.96 13.26 -4.96
N ASP A 115 -2.29 13.24 -6.24
CA ASP A 115 -3.55 12.73 -6.75
C ASP A 115 -3.76 11.24 -6.46
N SER A 116 -2.67 10.48 -6.27
CA SER A 116 -2.76 9.05 -5.95
C SER A 116 -2.91 8.74 -4.46
N ILE A 117 -2.44 9.62 -3.56
CA ILE A 117 -2.45 9.38 -2.11
C ILE A 117 -3.53 10.18 -1.37
N ASP A 118 -4.00 11.28 -1.93
CA ASP A 118 -5.10 12.09 -1.40
C ASP A 118 -6.43 11.60 -1.99
N LYS A 119 -7.24 10.92 -1.20
CA LYS A 119 -8.53 10.36 -1.63
C LYS A 119 -9.48 11.41 -2.19
N SER A 120 -9.38 12.67 -1.72
CA SER A 120 -10.21 13.76 -2.24
C SER A 120 -9.94 14.10 -3.70
N ARG A 121 -8.69 13.93 -4.15
CA ARG A 121 -8.26 14.12 -5.55
C ARG A 121 -8.36 12.83 -6.35
N LEU A 122 -7.97 11.71 -5.72
CA LEU A 122 -7.96 10.38 -6.33
C LEU A 122 -9.33 10.02 -6.91
N PHE A 123 -10.42 10.33 -6.21
CA PHE A 123 -11.76 9.96 -6.67
C PHE A 123 -12.18 10.70 -7.93
N GLU A 124 -11.80 11.96 -8.09
CA GLU A 124 -12.02 12.70 -9.33
C GLU A 124 -11.20 12.12 -10.49
N VAL A 125 -9.94 11.76 -10.23
CA VAL A 125 -9.07 11.09 -11.22
C VAL A 125 -9.66 9.73 -11.62
N ALA A 126 -10.13 8.95 -10.65
CA ALA A 126 -10.75 7.65 -10.90
C ALA A 126 -12.00 7.74 -11.77
N LEU A 127 -12.91 8.68 -11.45
CA LEU A 127 -14.12 8.92 -12.24
C LEU A 127 -13.79 9.32 -13.69
N ARG A 128 -12.83 10.22 -13.89
CA ARG A 128 -12.36 10.59 -15.24
C ARG A 128 -11.76 9.42 -16.00
N ALA A 129 -11.13 8.48 -15.29
CA ALA A 129 -10.60 7.25 -15.87
C ALA A 129 -11.68 6.16 -16.09
N GLY A 130 -12.94 6.44 -15.79
CA GLY A 130 -14.03 5.48 -15.87
C GLY A 130 -13.98 4.38 -14.80
N VAL A 131 -13.36 4.66 -13.65
CA VAL A 131 -13.35 3.78 -12.49
C VAL A 131 -14.35 4.31 -11.46
N ALA A 132 -15.31 3.47 -11.07
CA ALA A 132 -16.35 3.85 -10.13
C ALA A 132 -15.78 4.12 -8.74
N VAL A 133 -16.40 5.06 -8.03
CA VAL A 133 -16.19 5.36 -6.61
C VAL A 133 -17.56 5.44 -5.93
N ALA A 134 -17.61 5.25 -4.61
CA ALA A 134 -18.86 5.47 -3.88
C ALA A 134 -19.25 6.95 -3.93
N GLU A 135 -20.55 7.23 -4.08
CA GLU A 135 -21.10 8.59 -4.06
C GLU A 135 -20.69 9.32 -2.77
N GLY A 136 -20.25 10.56 -2.90
CA GLY A 136 -19.78 11.31 -1.73
C GLY A 136 -19.26 12.69 -2.05
N GLY A 137 -18.66 13.29 -1.04
CA GLY A 137 -18.07 14.63 -1.13
C GLY A 137 -16.88 14.81 -0.20
N VAL A 138 -16.28 16.00 -0.28
CA VAL A 138 -15.11 16.39 0.52
C VAL A 138 -15.51 17.54 1.43
N ALA A 139 -15.18 17.40 2.71
CA ALA A 139 -15.49 18.40 3.75
C ALA A 139 -14.19 18.94 4.36
N ASP A 140 -14.14 20.23 4.60
CA ASP A 140 -13.02 20.90 5.26
C ASP A 140 -13.22 20.98 6.79
N ASP A 141 -14.47 20.87 7.25
CA ASP A 141 -14.86 20.94 8.65
C ASP A 141 -16.03 20.01 9.00
N GLU A 142 -16.44 20.08 10.27
CA GLU A 142 -17.49 19.25 10.86
C GLU A 142 -18.88 19.54 10.25
N ASP A 143 -19.21 20.80 10.02
CA ASP A 143 -20.53 21.18 9.52
C ASP A 143 -20.69 20.82 8.04
N ALA A 144 -19.66 21.03 7.24
CA ALA A 144 -19.61 20.56 5.85
C ALA A 144 -19.75 19.04 5.77
N ALA A 145 -19.07 18.29 6.67
CA ALA A 145 -19.18 16.83 6.71
C ALA A 145 -20.60 16.35 7.03
N VAL A 146 -21.29 17.01 7.99
CA VAL A 146 -22.68 16.71 8.33
C VAL A 146 -23.60 17.03 7.15
N THR A 147 -23.43 18.18 6.51
CA THR A 147 -24.25 18.58 5.34
C THR A 147 -24.15 17.54 4.21
N ILE A 148 -22.94 17.07 3.89
CA ILE A 148 -22.73 16.02 2.89
C ILE A 148 -23.41 14.72 3.34
N ALA A 149 -23.23 14.31 4.61
CA ALA A 149 -23.83 13.08 5.12
C ALA A 149 -25.35 13.08 5.04
N GLN A 150 -25.99 14.21 5.39
CA GLN A 150 -27.44 14.39 5.27
C GLN A 150 -27.93 14.30 3.82
N SER A 151 -27.19 14.89 2.88
CA SER A 151 -27.54 14.81 1.45
C SER A 151 -27.44 13.39 0.88
N LEU A 152 -26.50 12.58 1.38
CA LEU A 152 -26.31 11.19 0.97
C LEU A 152 -27.30 10.24 1.62
N GLY A 153 -27.80 10.59 2.81
CA GLY A 153 -28.53 9.68 3.70
C GLY A 153 -27.62 8.71 4.44
N TYR A 154 -28.03 8.33 5.64
CA TYR A 154 -27.27 7.41 6.50
C TYR A 154 -27.53 5.94 6.15
N PRO A 155 -26.55 5.02 6.39
CA PRO A 155 -25.23 5.29 6.94
C PRO A 155 -24.23 5.83 5.91
N VAL A 156 -23.21 6.56 6.40
CA VAL A 156 -22.07 7.04 5.61
C VAL A 156 -20.75 6.54 6.18
N ILE A 157 -19.70 6.55 5.35
CA ILE A 157 -18.31 6.36 5.78
C ILE A 157 -17.62 7.72 5.75
N LEU A 158 -17.01 8.10 6.87
CA LEU A 158 -16.12 9.24 6.98
C LEU A 158 -14.67 8.76 7.15
N ARG A 159 -13.74 9.41 6.46
CA ARG A 159 -12.31 9.14 6.58
C ARG A 159 -11.47 10.36 6.25
N PRO A 160 -10.25 10.49 6.82
CA PRO A 160 -9.28 11.49 6.38
C PRO A 160 -8.91 11.27 4.91
N SER A 161 -8.72 12.36 4.16
CA SER A 161 -8.35 12.30 2.73
C SER A 161 -6.98 11.64 2.54
N ILE A 162 -6.07 11.82 3.48
CA ILE A 162 -4.76 11.19 3.52
C ILE A 162 -4.64 10.39 4.83
N GLY A 163 -4.24 9.13 4.72
CA GLY A 163 -4.08 8.21 5.85
C GLY A 163 -3.87 6.78 5.38
N SER A 164 -3.50 5.90 6.29
CA SER A 164 -3.27 4.47 6.02
C SER A 164 -3.87 3.59 7.11
N GLY A 165 -4.05 2.29 6.81
CA GLY A 165 -4.45 1.29 7.80
C GLY A 165 -5.84 1.50 8.42
N GLY A 166 -6.73 2.25 7.77
CA GLY A 166 -8.08 2.52 8.28
C GLY A 166 -8.14 3.53 9.43
N GLN A 167 -7.03 4.16 9.79
CA GLN A 167 -7.00 5.17 10.85
C GLN A 167 -7.95 6.34 10.55
N GLY A 168 -8.78 6.70 11.53
CA GLY A 168 -9.77 7.75 11.38
C GLY A 168 -10.95 7.42 10.47
N THR A 169 -11.06 6.16 10.00
CA THR A 169 -12.24 5.70 9.24
C THR A 169 -13.35 5.31 10.20
N ALA A 170 -14.54 5.88 10.00
CA ALA A 170 -15.71 5.61 10.81
C ALA A 170 -16.96 5.41 9.95
N ARG A 171 -17.79 4.42 10.30
CA ARG A 171 -19.18 4.34 9.85
C ARG A 171 -19.99 5.24 10.76
N CYS A 172 -20.78 6.13 10.18
CA CYS A 172 -21.60 7.07 10.88
C CYS A 172 -23.06 6.85 10.50
N ASP A 173 -23.91 6.66 11.50
CA ASP A 173 -25.35 6.40 11.33
C ASP A 173 -26.20 7.64 11.69
N SER A 174 -25.57 8.76 12.03
CA SER A 174 -26.22 10.03 12.41
C SER A 174 -25.27 11.21 12.34
N ASP A 175 -25.82 12.45 12.39
CA ASP A 175 -25.07 13.71 12.52
C ASP A 175 -24.10 13.67 13.71
N ALA A 176 -24.58 13.22 14.87
CA ALA A 176 -23.74 13.10 16.04
C ALA A 176 -22.55 12.15 15.84
N GLY A 177 -22.76 11.06 15.10
CA GLY A 177 -21.69 10.13 14.69
C GLY A 177 -20.67 10.77 13.78
N VAL A 178 -21.09 11.56 12.79
CA VAL A 178 -20.20 12.33 11.90
C VAL A 178 -19.37 13.32 12.69
N ARG A 179 -20.00 14.12 13.57
CA ARG A 179 -19.29 15.08 14.43
C ARG A 179 -18.26 14.40 15.33
N ALA A 180 -18.62 13.29 15.94
CA ALA A 180 -17.71 12.50 16.78
C ALA A 180 -16.51 11.95 15.95
N ALA A 181 -16.77 11.46 14.74
CA ALA A 181 -15.74 10.94 13.84
C ALA A 181 -14.75 12.04 13.40
N VAL A 182 -15.23 13.23 13.05
CA VAL A 182 -14.38 14.38 12.70
C VAL A 182 -13.49 14.79 13.87
N ARG A 183 -14.05 14.89 15.09
CA ARG A 183 -13.29 15.22 16.30
C ARG A 183 -12.29 14.14 16.68
N GLY A 184 -12.65 12.87 16.50
CA GLY A 184 -11.80 11.72 16.80
C GLY A 184 -10.73 11.44 15.73
N ALA A 185 -10.96 11.86 14.50
CA ALA A 185 -9.96 11.78 13.46
C ALA A 185 -8.87 12.81 13.79
N GLN A 186 -7.78 12.34 14.42
CA GLN A 186 -6.61 13.18 14.60
C GLN A 186 -6.24 13.76 13.23
N ARG A 187 -6.12 15.08 13.14
CA ARG A 187 -5.56 15.74 11.95
C ARG A 187 -4.11 15.30 11.82
N THR A 188 -3.92 14.17 11.17
CA THR A 188 -2.58 13.72 10.81
C THR A 188 -2.03 14.71 9.81
N ASP A 189 -0.85 15.24 10.09
CA ASP A 189 -0.08 15.95 9.07
C ASP A 189 0.03 15.05 7.83
N ALA A 190 -0.26 15.59 6.65
CA ALA A 190 -0.08 14.87 5.39
C ALA A 190 1.37 14.39 5.22
N GLY A 191 2.31 14.98 5.96
CA GLY A 191 3.74 14.73 5.82
C GLY A 191 4.32 15.31 4.52
N ILE A 192 3.49 16.02 3.74
CA ILE A 192 3.85 16.69 2.49
C ILE A 192 3.45 18.15 2.63
N PRO A 193 4.39 19.09 2.50
CA PRO A 193 4.13 20.51 2.64
C PRO A 193 3.07 21.01 1.65
N GLY A 194 2.22 21.93 2.11
CA GLY A 194 1.15 22.50 1.31
C GLY A 194 -0.05 21.58 1.04
N VAL A 195 -0.05 20.36 1.57
CA VAL A 195 -1.18 19.42 1.45
C VAL A 195 -1.98 19.38 2.75
N ALA A 196 -3.19 19.93 2.73
CA ALA A 196 -4.11 19.87 3.86
C ALA A 196 -4.86 18.53 3.88
N VAL A 197 -4.98 17.92 5.05
CA VAL A 197 -5.85 16.75 5.24
C VAL A 197 -7.30 17.25 5.42
N ARG A 198 -8.18 16.75 4.55
CA ARG A 198 -9.64 17.00 4.58
C ARG A 198 -10.39 15.73 4.97
N TYR A 199 -11.70 15.79 5.03
CA TYR A 199 -12.54 14.63 5.29
C TYR A 199 -13.28 14.22 4.01
N VAL A 200 -13.24 12.94 3.71
CA VAL A 200 -14.04 12.34 2.64
C VAL A 200 -15.25 11.67 3.28
N VAL A 201 -16.44 12.08 2.88
CA VAL A 201 -17.71 11.51 3.33
C VAL A 201 -18.37 10.82 2.16
N GLN A 202 -18.62 9.52 2.28
CA GLN A 202 -19.20 8.71 1.20
C GLN A 202 -20.35 7.85 1.70
N ARG A 203 -21.32 7.57 0.83
CA ARG A 203 -22.36 6.58 1.09
C ARG A 203 -21.73 5.27 1.52
N PHE A 204 -22.25 4.67 2.59
CA PHE A 204 -21.83 3.32 2.98
C PHE A 204 -22.30 2.33 1.93
N VAL A 205 -21.39 1.54 1.41
CA VAL A 205 -21.66 0.47 0.45
C VAL A 205 -21.34 -0.85 1.13
N GLU A 206 -22.34 -1.70 1.24
CA GLU A 206 -22.13 -3.09 1.62
C GLU A 206 -21.47 -3.84 0.46
N GLY A 207 -20.52 -4.71 0.77
CA GLY A 207 -19.84 -5.47 -0.27
C GLY A 207 -18.57 -6.15 0.24
N ARG A 208 -17.89 -6.80 -0.68
CA ARG A 208 -16.62 -7.48 -0.39
C ARG A 208 -15.45 -6.56 -0.72
N ILE A 209 -14.60 -6.28 0.27
CA ILE A 209 -13.36 -5.56 0.03
C ILE A 209 -12.33 -6.51 -0.58
N VAL A 210 -11.74 -6.06 -1.69
CA VAL A 210 -10.60 -6.73 -2.33
C VAL A 210 -9.44 -5.77 -2.47
N ASN A 211 -8.22 -6.32 -2.41
CA ASN A 211 -6.99 -5.57 -2.67
C ASN A 211 -6.29 -6.19 -3.87
N ARG A 212 -5.79 -5.34 -4.77
CA ARG A 212 -4.93 -5.76 -5.86
C ARG A 212 -3.53 -5.22 -5.63
N ALA A 213 -2.55 -6.13 -5.52
CA ALA A 213 -1.12 -5.81 -5.52
C ALA A 213 -0.60 -6.01 -6.94
N SER A 214 0.12 -5.04 -7.48
CA SER A 214 0.54 -5.04 -8.87
C SER A 214 1.98 -4.54 -9.04
N VAL A 215 2.56 -4.93 -10.16
CA VAL A 215 3.70 -4.27 -10.77
C VAL A 215 3.19 -3.36 -11.86
N ALA A 216 3.53 -2.09 -11.78
CA ALA A 216 3.27 -1.10 -12.83
C ALA A 216 4.61 -0.57 -13.37
N TRP A 217 4.65 -0.28 -14.68
CA TRP A 217 5.83 0.29 -15.32
C TRP A 217 5.39 1.17 -16.50
N ASN A 218 5.84 2.42 -16.52
CA ASN A 218 5.44 3.42 -17.52
C ASN A 218 3.92 3.54 -17.66
N GLY A 219 3.21 3.52 -16.54
CA GLY A 219 1.75 3.59 -16.51
C GLY A 219 1.02 2.30 -16.93
N ASP A 220 1.70 1.24 -17.33
CA ASP A 220 1.06 -0.04 -17.63
C ASP A 220 1.17 -1.03 -16.46
N GLU A 221 0.08 -1.70 -16.15
CA GLU A 221 0.10 -2.83 -15.21
C GLU A 221 0.67 -4.07 -15.93
N ILE A 222 1.82 -4.54 -15.46
CA ILE A 222 2.54 -5.70 -16.01
C ILE A 222 1.94 -7.00 -15.48
N ALA A 223 1.82 -7.11 -14.16
CA ALA A 223 1.24 -8.26 -13.46
C ALA A 223 0.59 -7.84 -12.15
N GLY A 224 -0.37 -8.62 -11.67
CA GLY A 224 -1.03 -8.33 -10.40
C GLY A 224 -1.77 -9.53 -9.83
N ILE A 225 -1.97 -9.50 -8.51
CA ILE A 225 -2.75 -10.48 -7.76
C ILE A 225 -3.88 -9.79 -7.01
N THR A 226 -5.08 -10.34 -7.07
CA THR A 226 -6.23 -9.84 -6.34
C THR A 226 -6.57 -10.78 -5.20
N ARG A 227 -6.78 -10.23 -4.00
CA ARG A 227 -7.21 -10.99 -2.83
C ARG A 227 -8.41 -10.36 -2.15
N GLY A 228 -9.32 -11.20 -1.64
CA GLY A 228 -10.37 -10.84 -0.71
C GLY A 228 -9.98 -11.19 0.73
N ARG A 229 -10.55 -10.50 1.71
CA ARG A 229 -10.43 -10.84 3.14
C ARG A 229 -11.46 -11.90 3.49
N LEU A 230 -11.04 -12.93 4.23
CA LEU A 230 -11.91 -13.92 4.86
C LEU A 230 -12.00 -13.68 6.37
N GLU A 231 -10.84 -13.41 7.01
CA GLU A 231 -10.75 -13.07 8.42
C GLU A 231 -9.91 -11.81 8.62
N THR A 232 -10.16 -11.12 9.73
CA THR A 232 -9.41 -9.92 10.14
C THR A 232 -8.91 -10.05 11.56
N HIS A 233 -7.73 -9.53 11.82
CA HIS A 233 -7.18 -9.35 13.14
C HIS A 233 -7.57 -7.97 13.69
N SER A 234 -7.95 -7.87 14.96
CA SER A 234 -8.26 -6.59 15.62
C SER A 234 -9.51 -5.85 15.10
N GLY A 235 -10.57 -6.61 14.76
CA GLY A 235 -11.88 -6.05 14.39
C GLY A 235 -12.12 -5.91 12.88
N PRO A 236 -13.30 -5.44 12.47
CA PRO A 236 -13.78 -5.52 11.09
C PRO A 236 -12.99 -4.63 10.10
N PHE A 237 -12.36 -3.56 10.57
CA PHE A 237 -11.51 -2.68 9.77
C PHE A 237 -10.01 -3.00 9.93
N GLY A 238 -9.69 -4.02 10.72
CA GLY A 238 -8.32 -4.47 10.98
C GLY A 238 -7.67 -5.12 9.75
N PRO A 239 -6.37 -5.44 9.87
CA PRO A 239 -5.65 -6.15 8.83
C PRO A 239 -6.21 -7.56 8.61
N ALA A 240 -6.10 -8.05 7.38
CA ALA A 240 -6.49 -9.41 7.06
C ALA A 240 -5.55 -10.40 7.77
N SER A 241 -6.12 -11.50 8.27
CA SER A 241 -5.39 -12.64 8.83
C SER A 241 -5.57 -13.91 8.01
N VAL A 242 -6.72 -14.05 7.31
CA VAL A 242 -6.93 -15.07 6.29
C VAL A 242 -7.42 -14.41 5.01
N VAL A 243 -6.84 -14.81 3.90
CA VAL A 243 -7.16 -14.25 2.58
C VAL A 243 -7.49 -15.34 1.57
N GLU A 244 -8.24 -14.97 0.54
CA GLU A 244 -8.50 -15.78 -0.64
C GLU A 244 -8.02 -15.01 -1.88
N PHE A 245 -7.14 -15.60 -2.67
CA PHE A 245 -6.66 -15.05 -3.93
C PHE A 245 -7.61 -15.45 -5.05
N VAL A 246 -8.05 -14.50 -5.84
CA VAL A 246 -9.07 -14.71 -6.87
C VAL A 246 -8.72 -13.99 -8.17
N GLY A 247 -9.05 -14.61 -9.30
CA GLY A 247 -9.08 -13.92 -10.58
C GLY A 247 -10.25 -12.94 -10.62
N ALA A 248 -9.96 -11.66 -10.79
CA ALA A 248 -10.94 -10.58 -10.77
C ALA A 248 -10.73 -9.62 -11.96
N PRO A 249 -11.16 -9.99 -13.19
CA PRO A 249 -10.90 -9.21 -14.40
C PRO A 249 -11.35 -7.76 -14.31
N ALA A 250 -12.52 -7.48 -13.73
CA ALA A 250 -13.03 -6.12 -13.57
C ALA A 250 -12.13 -5.26 -12.67
N VAL A 251 -11.57 -5.86 -11.60
CA VAL A 251 -10.60 -5.17 -10.71
C VAL A 251 -9.28 -4.90 -11.46
N ARG A 252 -8.83 -5.87 -12.25
CA ARG A 252 -7.65 -5.70 -13.10
C ARG A 252 -7.84 -4.55 -14.08
N ASP A 253 -8.98 -4.51 -14.78
CA ASP A 253 -9.26 -3.46 -15.77
C ASP A 253 -9.34 -2.07 -15.10
N ALA A 254 -9.95 -1.97 -13.93
CA ALA A 254 -9.94 -0.75 -13.13
C ALA A 254 -8.51 -0.34 -12.76
N MET A 255 -7.70 -1.30 -12.28
CA MET A 255 -6.30 -1.04 -11.90
C MET A 255 -5.46 -0.57 -13.08
N ARG A 256 -5.61 -1.18 -14.27
CA ARG A 256 -4.91 -0.78 -15.50
C ARG A 256 -5.21 0.67 -15.90
N ARG A 257 -6.48 1.09 -15.81
CA ARG A 257 -6.87 2.49 -16.07
C ARG A 257 -6.23 3.44 -15.06
N LEU A 258 -6.21 3.08 -13.78
CA LEU A 258 -5.57 3.87 -12.73
C LEU A 258 -4.06 3.93 -12.89
N CYS A 259 -3.40 2.83 -13.26
CA CYS A 259 -1.97 2.83 -13.56
C CYS A 259 -1.63 3.85 -14.64
N ARG A 260 -2.40 3.90 -15.72
CA ARG A 260 -2.16 4.83 -16.84
C ARG A 260 -2.37 6.29 -16.46
N VAL A 261 -3.52 6.60 -15.86
CA VAL A 261 -3.86 8.01 -15.58
C VAL A 261 -2.98 8.60 -14.47
N LEU A 262 -2.45 7.76 -13.57
CA LEU A 262 -1.57 8.17 -12.48
C LEU A 262 -0.09 7.96 -12.80
N ASP A 263 0.27 7.47 -13.98
CA ASP A 263 1.64 7.09 -14.37
C ASP A 263 2.35 6.34 -13.25
N LEU A 264 1.79 5.15 -12.89
CA LEU A 264 2.33 4.37 -11.78
C LEU A 264 3.56 3.59 -12.20
N HIS A 265 4.54 3.51 -11.28
CA HIS A 265 5.75 2.72 -11.41
C HIS A 265 6.03 1.89 -10.16
N GLY A 266 6.70 0.75 -10.34
CA GLY A 266 7.16 -0.11 -9.27
C GLY A 266 6.07 -1.02 -8.70
N LEU A 267 6.19 -1.30 -7.40
CA LEU A 267 5.21 -2.08 -6.65
C LEU A 267 4.11 -1.15 -6.14
N VAL A 268 2.90 -1.39 -6.58
CA VAL A 268 1.74 -0.53 -6.31
C VAL A 268 0.54 -1.37 -5.86
N GLY A 269 -0.52 -0.73 -5.41
CA GLY A 269 -1.74 -1.45 -5.08
C GLY A 269 -2.98 -0.58 -5.06
N GLY A 270 -4.13 -1.23 -5.22
CA GLY A 270 -5.44 -0.62 -5.10
C GLY A 270 -6.36 -1.40 -4.18
N GLN A 271 -7.20 -0.71 -3.43
CA GLN A 271 -8.26 -1.30 -2.64
C GLN A 271 -9.60 -0.95 -3.27
N PHE A 272 -10.45 -1.95 -3.42
CA PHE A 272 -11.76 -1.82 -4.06
C PHE A 272 -12.85 -2.46 -3.20
N MET A 273 -14.06 -1.89 -3.27
CA MET A 273 -15.29 -2.52 -2.84
C MET A 273 -15.95 -3.17 -4.04
N LEU A 274 -16.27 -4.45 -3.98
CA LEU A 274 -17.08 -5.10 -5.01
C LEU A 274 -18.55 -4.92 -4.66
N ASP A 275 -19.32 -4.33 -5.58
CA ASP A 275 -20.78 -4.27 -5.47
C ASP A 275 -21.34 -5.70 -5.43
N PRO A 276 -22.14 -6.06 -4.41
CA PRO A 276 -22.60 -7.44 -4.23
C PRO A 276 -23.57 -7.91 -5.32
N ARG A 277 -24.21 -6.98 -6.04
CA ARG A 277 -25.18 -7.29 -7.09
C ARG A 277 -24.55 -7.43 -8.47
N THR A 278 -23.55 -6.57 -8.76
CA THR A 278 -22.97 -6.48 -10.11
C THR A 278 -21.54 -7.03 -10.18
N GLY A 279 -20.86 -7.19 -9.04
CA GLY A 279 -19.43 -7.50 -8.97
C GLY A 279 -18.53 -6.34 -9.41
N SER A 280 -19.11 -5.17 -9.72
CA SER A 280 -18.34 -4.01 -10.20
C SER A 280 -17.45 -3.44 -9.11
N PRO A 281 -16.17 -3.16 -9.41
CA PRO A 281 -15.24 -2.59 -8.42
C PRO A 281 -15.46 -1.08 -8.28
N MET A 282 -15.58 -0.62 -7.05
CA MET A 282 -15.51 0.80 -6.67
C MET A 282 -14.21 1.06 -5.92
N LEU A 283 -13.45 2.05 -6.36
CA LEU A 283 -12.17 2.39 -5.77
C LEU A 283 -12.34 2.94 -4.34
N ILE A 284 -11.53 2.45 -3.42
CA ILE A 284 -11.43 2.94 -2.03
C ILE A 284 -10.16 3.76 -1.83
N GLU A 285 -9.00 3.23 -2.24
CA GLU A 285 -7.70 3.91 -2.11
C GLU A 285 -6.64 3.30 -3.04
N MET A 286 -5.59 4.06 -3.31
CA MET A 286 -4.41 3.63 -4.04
C MET A 286 -3.16 3.71 -3.17
N HIS A 287 -2.18 2.88 -3.49
CA HIS A 287 -0.89 2.84 -2.81
C HIS A 287 0.25 2.81 -3.82
N ARG A 288 1.17 3.79 -3.74
CA ARG A 288 2.43 3.79 -4.52
C ARG A 288 3.55 3.06 -3.79
N ARG A 289 3.21 1.97 -3.16
CA ARG A 289 4.12 1.13 -2.39
C ARG A 289 3.65 -0.32 -2.40
N MET A 290 4.55 -1.21 -1.98
CA MET A 290 4.18 -2.60 -1.79
C MET A 290 3.05 -2.76 -0.76
N LEU A 291 2.13 -3.66 -1.03
CA LEU A 291 1.10 -4.11 -0.08
C LEU A 291 1.64 -5.24 0.81
N PRO A 292 1.05 -5.46 2.00
CA PRO A 292 1.48 -6.54 2.91
C PRO A 292 1.53 -7.94 2.29
N VAL A 293 0.75 -8.17 1.22
CA VAL A 293 0.68 -9.47 0.52
C VAL A 293 1.42 -9.49 -0.82
N THR A 294 2.16 -8.46 -1.19
CA THR A 294 2.89 -8.41 -2.48
C THR A 294 3.86 -9.59 -2.64
N HIS A 295 4.49 -10.03 -1.56
CA HIS A 295 5.38 -11.19 -1.52
C HIS A 295 4.68 -12.52 -1.86
N SER A 296 3.36 -12.61 -1.68
CA SER A 296 2.61 -13.84 -1.94
C SER A 296 2.44 -14.15 -3.43
N GLY A 297 2.83 -13.23 -4.32
CA GLY A 297 2.72 -13.44 -5.77
C GLY A 297 3.37 -14.73 -6.24
N GLY A 298 4.59 -15.04 -5.77
CA GLY A 298 5.27 -16.29 -6.08
C GLY A 298 4.56 -17.55 -5.52
N ILE A 299 3.83 -17.41 -4.39
CA ILE A 299 3.06 -18.52 -3.80
C ILE A 299 1.85 -18.86 -4.67
N VAL A 300 1.21 -17.84 -5.25
CA VAL A 300 -0.02 -18.01 -6.04
C VAL A 300 0.22 -18.09 -7.56
N GLY A 301 1.48 -18.14 -7.98
CA GLY A 301 1.84 -18.34 -9.39
C GLY A 301 1.95 -17.09 -10.24
N VAL A 302 1.88 -15.88 -9.67
CA VAL A 302 2.09 -14.60 -10.37
C VAL A 302 3.25 -13.86 -9.68
N ASP A 303 4.47 -14.09 -10.14
CA ASP A 303 5.69 -13.58 -9.50
C ASP A 303 5.90 -12.09 -9.80
N LEU A 304 5.45 -11.24 -8.86
CA LEU A 304 5.54 -9.79 -8.98
C LEU A 304 7.00 -9.27 -8.96
N ALA A 305 7.90 -9.93 -8.24
CA ALA A 305 9.30 -9.51 -8.20
C ALA A 305 10.00 -9.78 -9.53
N ARG A 306 9.76 -10.94 -10.17
CA ARG A 306 10.29 -11.25 -11.50
C ARG A 306 9.67 -10.38 -12.59
N ALA A 307 8.36 -10.08 -12.49
CA ALA A 307 7.70 -9.14 -13.41
C ALA A 307 8.33 -7.73 -13.32
N LEU A 308 8.66 -7.26 -12.10
CA LEU A 308 9.39 -6.01 -11.89
C LEU A 308 10.81 -6.05 -12.49
N ALA A 309 11.52 -7.17 -12.33
CA ALA A 309 12.86 -7.34 -12.91
C ALA A 309 12.83 -7.33 -14.44
N ALA A 310 11.82 -7.97 -15.06
CA ALA A 310 11.64 -7.92 -16.51
C ALA A 310 11.37 -6.50 -17.01
N ALA A 311 10.42 -5.79 -16.38
CA ALA A 311 10.08 -4.41 -16.72
C ALA A 311 11.29 -3.46 -16.58
N LEU A 312 12.05 -3.56 -15.48
CA LEU A 312 13.26 -2.76 -15.27
C LEU A 312 14.34 -3.02 -16.32
N ALA A 313 14.45 -4.27 -16.80
CA ALA A 313 15.38 -4.67 -17.85
C ALA A 313 14.89 -4.34 -19.28
N GLY A 314 13.72 -3.71 -19.44
CA GLY A 314 13.10 -3.42 -20.73
C GLY A 314 12.70 -4.69 -21.49
N ARG A 315 12.39 -5.78 -20.79
CA ARG A 315 11.96 -7.06 -21.37
C ARG A 315 10.46 -7.23 -21.16
N ASP A 316 9.82 -7.85 -22.13
CA ASP A 316 8.43 -8.27 -21.97
C ASP A 316 8.31 -9.31 -20.85
N TRP A 317 7.22 -9.22 -20.09
CA TRP A 317 6.87 -10.22 -19.09
C TRP A 317 6.23 -11.44 -19.77
N ASP A 318 6.86 -12.59 -19.65
CA ASP A 318 6.44 -13.88 -20.24
C ASP A 318 5.67 -14.78 -19.27
N GLY A 319 5.55 -14.38 -18.00
CA GLY A 319 4.82 -15.13 -16.98
C GLY A 319 3.33 -14.73 -16.89
N PRO A 320 2.59 -15.38 -15.99
CA PRO A 320 1.19 -15.02 -15.74
C PRO A 320 1.04 -13.58 -15.29
N ALA A 321 0.18 -12.83 -15.97
CA ALA A 321 -0.09 -11.43 -15.63
C ALA A 321 -1.23 -11.26 -14.61
N ASP A 322 -2.00 -12.32 -14.33
CA ASP A 322 -3.10 -12.37 -13.37
C ASP A 322 -3.41 -13.80 -12.95
N LEU A 323 -4.20 -13.96 -11.90
CA LEU A 323 -4.72 -15.24 -11.47
C LEU A 323 -5.82 -15.74 -12.41
N PRO A 324 -5.94 -17.07 -12.63
CA PRO A 324 -7.04 -17.64 -13.37
C PRO A 324 -8.37 -17.41 -12.61
N GLN A 325 -9.46 -17.38 -13.36
CA GLN A 325 -10.80 -17.39 -12.77
C GLN A 325 -11.09 -18.74 -12.13
N GLY A 326 -11.82 -18.75 -11.03
CA GLY A 326 -12.22 -19.96 -10.34
C GLY A 326 -11.97 -19.93 -8.83
N PRO A 327 -12.05 -21.08 -8.17
CA PRO A 327 -11.74 -21.21 -6.75
C PRO A 327 -10.30 -20.74 -6.46
N GLY A 328 -10.16 -19.76 -5.59
CA GLY A 328 -8.88 -19.16 -5.27
C GLY A 328 -8.11 -19.92 -4.21
N LEU A 329 -6.81 -19.79 -4.21
CA LEU A 329 -5.97 -20.23 -3.11
C LEU A 329 -6.30 -19.41 -1.85
N ARG A 330 -6.54 -20.11 -0.74
CA ARG A 330 -6.68 -19.50 0.59
C ARG A 330 -5.36 -19.59 1.33
N LEU A 331 -5.03 -18.55 2.08
CA LEU A 331 -3.77 -18.44 2.80
C LEU A 331 -4.02 -17.90 4.21
N ALA A 332 -3.52 -18.58 5.22
CA ALA A 332 -3.44 -18.05 6.57
C ALA A 332 -2.18 -17.19 6.69
N LEU A 333 -2.37 -15.88 6.90
CA LEU A 333 -1.26 -14.91 6.95
C LEU A 333 -0.56 -14.99 8.32
N PHE A 334 0.74 -15.19 8.27
CA PHE A 334 1.60 -15.21 9.44
C PHE A 334 2.29 -13.85 9.65
N PRO A 335 2.35 -13.26 10.85
CA PRO A 335 1.87 -13.83 12.13
C PRO A 335 0.41 -13.50 12.47
N GLN A 336 -0.32 -12.80 11.59
CA GLN A 336 -1.63 -12.22 11.88
C GLN A 336 -2.67 -13.26 12.34
N GLU A 337 -2.76 -14.41 11.67
CA GLU A 337 -3.72 -15.44 12.04
C GLU A 337 -3.32 -16.14 13.35
N PHE A 338 -2.01 -16.32 13.57
CA PHE A 338 -1.49 -16.86 14.82
C PHE A 338 -1.84 -15.97 16.02
N TYR A 339 -1.74 -14.64 15.84
CA TYR A 339 -2.10 -13.72 16.92
C TYR A 339 -3.60 -13.55 17.10
N ARG A 340 -4.37 -13.66 16.02
CA ARG A 340 -5.83 -13.64 16.12
C ARG A 340 -6.36 -14.81 16.92
N ASP A 341 -5.91 -16.01 16.62
CA ASP A 341 -6.30 -17.25 17.26
C ASP A 341 -5.23 -18.34 17.04
N PRO A 342 -4.38 -18.60 18.03
CA PRO A 342 -3.36 -19.67 17.93
C PRO A 342 -3.96 -21.06 17.72
N GLY A 343 -5.22 -21.27 18.14
CA GLY A 343 -5.97 -22.51 17.95
C GLY A 343 -6.75 -22.62 16.65
N SER A 344 -6.63 -21.61 15.77
CA SER A 344 -7.41 -21.49 14.55
C SER A 344 -7.39 -22.75 13.68
N ALA A 345 -8.55 -23.15 13.18
CA ALA A 345 -8.65 -24.20 12.17
C ALA A 345 -7.92 -23.82 10.87
N TRP A 346 -7.86 -22.54 10.54
CA TRP A 346 -7.17 -22.06 9.34
C TRP A 346 -5.67 -22.34 9.38
N LEU A 347 -5.02 -22.20 10.55
CA LEU A 347 -3.59 -22.52 10.71
C LEU A 347 -3.28 -24.01 10.49
N ARG A 348 -4.27 -24.90 10.69
CA ARG A 348 -4.11 -26.35 10.50
C ARG A 348 -4.50 -26.84 9.12
N THR A 349 -5.36 -26.11 8.41
CA THR A 349 -5.98 -26.58 7.16
C THR A 349 -5.52 -25.82 5.92
N LEU A 350 -5.00 -24.59 6.08
CA LEU A 350 -4.53 -23.78 4.97
C LEU A 350 -3.00 -23.71 4.93
N PRO A 351 -2.42 -23.52 3.76
CA PRO A 351 -1.04 -23.08 3.65
C PRO A 351 -0.87 -21.72 4.35
N SER A 352 0.34 -21.49 4.86
CA SER A 352 0.73 -20.23 5.48
C SER A 352 1.88 -19.60 4.73
N ASP A 353 1.95 -18.26 4.77
CA ASP A 353 3.08 -17.50 4.26
C ASP A 353 4.22 -17.33 5.28
N ALA A 354 4.27 -18.14 6.33
CA ALA A 354 5.34 -18.09 7.33
C ALA A 354 6.73 -18.19 6.68
N PRO A 355 7.70 -17.34 7.09
CA PRO A 355 9.03 -17.32 6.48
C PRO A 355 9.94 -18.44 7.01
N TRP A 356 9.64 -19.68 6.67
CA TRP A 356 10.35 -20.87 7.15
C TRP A 356 11.82 -20.90 6.75
N ASP A 357 12.17 -20.28 5.63
CA ASP A 357 13.53 -20.15 5.12
C ASP A 357 14.25 -18.88 5.59
N ASP A 358 13.64 -18.09 6.50
CA ASP A 358 14.23 -16.93 7.17
C ASP A 358 14.04 -17.03 8.70
N PRO A 359 14.82 -17.90 9.37
CA PRO A 359 14.62 -18.19 10.80
C PRO A 359 14.73 -16.96 11.72
N GLY A 360 15.59 -16.00 11.38
CA GLY A 360 15.75 -14.74 12.14
C GLY A 360 14.49 -13.91 12.09
N LEU A 361 13.93 -13.72 10.92
CA LEU A 361 12.67 -13.03 10.72
C LEU A 361 11.50 -13.77 11.38
N PHE A 362 11.42 -15.09 11.19
CA PHE A 362 10.38 -15.93 11.80
C PHE A 362 10.36 -15.80 13.33
N ALA A 363 11.54 -15.98 13.98
CA ALA A 363 11.66 -15.87 15.42
C ALA A 363 11.30 -14.47 15.94
N THR A 364 11.62 -13.42 15.18
CA THR A 364 11.26 -12.04 15.56
C THR A 364 9.75 -11.83 15.42
N MET A 365 9.14 -12.33 14.36
CA MET A 365 7.68 -12.26 14.18
C MET A 365 6.90 -12.94 15.30
N LEU A 366 7.39 -14.06 15.84
CA LEU A 366 6.76 -14.74 16.97
C LEU A 366 6.80 -13.95 18.30
N LYS A 367 7.70 -12.97 18.44
CA LYS A 367 7.85 -12.19 19.68
C LYS A 367 7.01 -10.90 19.71
N LEU A 368 6.24 -10.63 18.67
CA LEU A 368 5.52 -9.37 18.51
C LEU A 368 4.08 -9.42 19.07
N GLY A 369 3.64 -10.56 19.55
CA GLY A 369 2.32 -10.82 20.17
C GLY A 369 2.29 -10.67 21.67
#